data_8736c6d6428cfe95297d517d5c69b534
#
_entry.id   8736c6d6428cfe95297d517d5c69b534
#
_cell.length_a   1.000
_cell.length_b   1.000
_cell.length_c   1.000
_cell.angle_alpha   90.00
_cell.angle_beta   90.00
_cell.angle_gamma   90.00
#
_symmetry.space_group_name_H-M   'P 1'
#
loop_
_entity.id
_entity.type
_entity.pdbx_description
1 polymer ?
#
loop_
_entity_poly.entity_id
_entity_poly.type
_entity_poly.pdbx_seq_one_letter_code
_entity_poly.pdbx_strand_id
1 'polypeptide(L)'
;MTKRVKIIAEVGVNHNGQLALAKKLILAAADCGADIVKFQIFKADYLATNKVKKTIYQRSFETKKHTQLQMLKKLELSEQELFKLNNYCKVKKIEFCASFFETKSL
;
A
#
# COMPACT_ATOMS: atom_id res chain seq x y z
N MET A 1 -32.82 -8.93 -11.51
CA MET A 1 -31.45 -8.48 -11.75
C MET A 1 -30.49 -9.18 -10.82
N THR A 2 -29.49 -9.82 -11.37
CA THR A 2 -28.51 -10.57 -10.58
C THR A 2 -27.46 -9.62 -10.01
N LYS A 3 -27.20 -9.72 -8.73
CA LYS A 3 -26.10 -8.98 -8.12
C LYS A 3 -24.78 -9.67 -8.45
N ARG A 4 -23.85 -8.89 -8.97
CA ARG A 4 -22.52 -9.40 -9.29
C ARG A 4 -21.60 -9.24 -8.08
N VAL A 5 -20.82 -10.28 -7.80
CA VAL A 5 -19.79 -10.20 -6.78
C VAL A 5 -18.65 -9.31 -7.29
N LYS A 6 -18.23 -8.36 -6.48
CA LYS A 6 -17.08 -7.52 -6.80
C LYS A 6 -15.79 -8.22 -6.41
N ILE A 7 -14.81 -8.13 -7.29
CA ILE A 7 -13.50 -8.73 -7.09
C ILE A 7 -12.51 -7.63 -6.75
N ILE A 8 -11.86 -7.77 -5.60
CA ILE A 8 -10.84 -6.84 -5.15
C ILE A 8 -9.46 -7.47 -5.37
N ALA A 9 -8.64 -6.82 -6.18
CA ALA A 9 -7.26 -7.24 -6.37
C ALA A 9 -6.40 -6.55 -5.31
N GLU A 10 -5.78 -7.35 -4.44
CA GLU A 10 -4.93 -6.84 -3.38
C GLU A 10 -3.53 -6.58 -3.93
N VAL A 11 -3.21 -5.34 -4.24
CA VAL A 11 -1.87 -4.95 -4.64
C VAL A 11 -0.97 -4.81 -3.42
N GLY A 12 -1.53 -4.31 -2.33
CA GLY A 12 -0.80 -4.16 -1.08
C GLY A 12 0.45 -3.31 -1.25
N VAL A 13 1.60 -3.90 -1.00
CA VAL A 13 2.92 -3.27 -1.18
C VAL A 13 3.76 -3.96 -2.25
N ASN A 14 3.14 -4.77 -3.09
CA ASN A 14 3.88 -5.51 -4.12
C ASN A 14 4.52 -4.63 -5.18
N HIS A 15 4.20 -3.33 -5.18
CA HIS A 15 4.81 -2.35 -6.07
C HIS A 15 6.23 -1.97 -5.63
N ASN A 16 6.70 -2.41 -4.46
CA ASN A 16 8.03 -2.12 -3.94
C ASN A 16 8.37 -0.62 -3.87
N GLY A 17 7.36 0.24 -3.65
CA GLY A 17 7.54 1.69 -3.61
C GLY A 17 7.76 2.34 -4.97
N GLN A 18 7.60 1.59 -6.05
CA GLN A 18 7.82 2.09 -7.41
C GLN A 18 6.50 2.43 -8.10
N LEU A 19 6.36 3.69 -8.49
CA LEU A 19 5.15 4.16 -9.15
C LEU A 19 4.86 3.40 -10.44
N ALA A 20 5.90 3.17 -11.24
CA ALA A 20 5.74 2.47 -12.52
C ALA A 20 5.24 1.04 -12.32
N LEU A 21 5.76 0.34 -11.32
CA LEU A 21 5.32 -1.02 -11.01
C LEU A 21 3.88 -1.02 -10.48
N ALA A 22 3.53 -0.04 -9.65
CA ALA A 22 2.17 0.11 -9.15
C ALA A 22 1.17 0.29 -10.31
N LYS A 23 1.53 1.10 -11.30
CA LYS A 23 0.68 1.28 -12.49
C LYS A 23 0.53 -0.02 -13.29
N LYS A 24 1.60 -0.79 -13.42
CA LYS A 24 1.53 -2.09 -14.09
C LYS A 24 0.61 -3.06 -13.37
N LEU A 25 0.63 -3.03 -12.05
CA LEU A 25 -0.24 -3.89 -11.24
C LEU A 25 -1.72 -3.47 -11.39
N ILE A 26 -1.99 -2.17 -11.46
CA ILE A 26 -3.34 -1.67 -11.72
C ILE A 26 -3.82 -2.14 -13.10
N LEU A 27 -2.98 -2.00 -14.10
CA LEU A 27 -3.33 -2.42 -15.46
C LEU A 27 -3.61 -3.92 -15.53
N ALA A 28 -2.76 -4.72 -14.91
CA ALA A 28 -2.95 -6.17 -14.85
C ALA A 28 -4.26 -6.54 -14.16
N ALA A 29 -4.58 -5.88 -13.05
CA ALA A 29 -5.83 -6.11 -12.33
C ALA A 29 -7.04 -5.76 -13.21
N ALA A 30 -6.98 -4.62 -13.87
CA ALA A 30 -8.07 -4.19 -14.78
C ALA A 30 -8.25 -5.17 -15.94
N ASP A 31 -7.14 -5.60 -16.53
CA ASP A 31 -7.18 -6.54 -17.67
C ASP A 31 -7.72 -7.92 -17.25
N CYS A 32 -7.50 -8.31 -16.00
CA CYS A 32 -8.03 -9.56 -15.46
C CYS A 32 -9.49 -9.47 -15.02
N GLY A 33 -10.10 -8.31 -15.11
CA GLY A 33 -11.50 -8.13 -14.77
C GLY A 33 -11.78 -7.82 -13.31
N ALA A 34 -10.77 -7.41 -12.54
CA ALA A 34 -11.00 -6.97 -11.17
C ALA A 34 -11.80 -5.66 -11.17
N ASP A 35 -12.64 -5.50 -10.17
CA ASP A 35 -13.47 -4.31 -10.01
C ASP A 35 -12.75 -3.22 -9.23
N ILE A 36 -11.93 -3.63 -8.29
CA ILE A 36 -11.26 -2.74 -7.34
C ILE A 36 -9.81 -3.19 -7.19
N VAL A 37 -8.89 -2.23 -7.10
CA VAL A 37 -7.52 -2.49 -6.62
C VAL A 37 -7.37 -1.91 -5.24
N LYS A 38 -6.72 -2.64 -4.36
CA LYS A 38 -6.52 -2.21 -2.98
C LYS A 38 -5.04 -2.10 -2.67
N PHE A 39 -4.67 -0.94 -2.17
CA PHE A 39 -3.31 -0.62 -1.74
C PHE A 39 -3.23 -0.52 -0.22
N GLN A 40 -2.03 -0.54 0.30
CA GLN A 40 -1.78 -0.28 1.71
C GLN A 40 -1.08 1.07 1.82
N ILE A 41 -1.66 1.98 2.60
CA ILE A 41 -1.13 3.33 2.79
C ILE A 41 -0.61 3.47 4.21
N PHE A 42 0.62 3.92 4.34
CA PHE A 42 1.25 4.09 5.64
C PHE A 42 2.40 5.09 5.55
N LYS A 43 2.79 5.57 6.72
CA LYS A 43 4.02 6.33 6.91
C LYS A 43 4.94 5.48 7.74
N ALA A 44 6.06 5.08 7.16
CA ALA A 44 6.99 4.13 7.79
C ALA A 44 7.44 4.58 9.18
N ASP A 45 7.70 5.87 9.35
CA ASP A 45 8.13 6.42 10.63
C ASP A 45 7.12 6.17 11.74
N TYR A 46 5.84 6.29 11.46
CA TYR A 46 4.79 6.06 12.45
C TYR A 46 4.66 4.58 12.79
N LEU A 47 4.71 3.72 11.79
CA LEU A 47 4.60 2.28 12.01
C LEU A 47 5.78 1.74 12.80
N ALA A 48 7.00 2.12 12.44
CA ALA A 48 8.21 1.64 13.11
C ALA A 48 8.22 2.05 14.58
N THR A 49 7.82 3.27 14.88
CA THR A 49 7.74 3.76 16.26
C THR A 49 6.78 2.92 17.09
N ASN A 50 5.61 2.65 16.56
CA ASN A 50 4.62 1.84 17.26
C ASN A 50 5.10 0.41 17.50
N LYS A 51 5.73 -0.20 16.51
CA LYS A 51 6.26 -1.55 16.64
C LYS A 51 7.37 -1.62 17.67
N VAL A 52 8.24 -0.63 17.70
CA VAL A 52 9.34 -0.59 18.67
C VAL A 52 8.79 -0.49 20.09
N LYS A 53 7.78 0.34 20.33
CA LYS A 53 7.15 0.44 21.63
C LYS A 53 6.58 -0.89 22.12
N LYS A 54 6.05 -1.69 21.21
CA LYS A 54 5.45 -2.98 21.55
C LYS A 54 6.48 -4.07 21.80
N THR A 55 7.69 -3.94 21.27
CA THR A 55 8.71 -4.98 21.33
C THR A 55 9.97 -4.54 22.07
N ILE A 56 9.84 -3.62 22.98
CA ILE A 56 10.97 -3.00 23.68
C ILE A 56 11.80 -4.01 24.49
N TYR A 57 11.24 -5.15 24.86
CA TYR A 57 11.93 -6.18 25.60
C TYR A 57 12.97 -6.95 24.78
N GLN A 58 13.01 -6.78 23.48
CA GLN A 58 13.95 -7.50 22.61
C GLN A 58 15.25 -6.73 22.46
N ARG A 59 16.34 -7.32 22.93
CA ARG A 59 17.63 -6.65 22.96
C ARG A 59 18.23 -6.40 21.60
N SER A 60 17.98 -7.29 20.63
CA SER A 60 18.51 -7.14 19.27
C SER A 60 17.69 -6.16 18.44
N PHE A 61 16.76 -5.48 19.08
CA PHE A 61 15.76 -4.72 18.36
C PHE A 61 16.31 -3.51 17.61
N GLU A 62 17.40 -2.92 18.02
CA GLU A 62 17.93 -1.72 17.34
C GLU A 62 18.32 -2.02 15.89
N THR A 63 19.10 -3.05 15.69
CA THR A 63 19.48 -3.46 14.33
C THR A 63 18.25 -3.87 13.52
N LYS A 64 17.36 -4.64 14.11
CA LYS A 64 16.12 -5.05 13.48
C LYS A 64 15.22 -3.85 13.18
N LYS A 65 15.19 -2.88 14.09
CA LYS A 65 14.42 -1.65 13.93
C LYS A 65 14.89 -0.86 12.70
N HIS A 66 16.19 -0.66 12.58
CA HIS A 66 16.73 0.08 11.42
C HIS A 66 16.45 -0.63 10.12
N THR A 67 16.66 -1.95 10.07
CA THR A 67 16.39 -2.75 8.88
C THR A 67 14.90 -2.70 8.52
N GLN A 68 14.04 -2.83 9.51
CA GLN A 68 12.59 -2.80 9.34
C GLN A 68 12.12 -1.44 8.83
N LEU A 69 12.64 -0.37 9.44
CA LEU A 69 12.30 1.00 9.03
C LEU A 69 12.74 1.27 7.59
N GLN A 70 13.96 0.85 7.23
CA GLN A 70 14.47 1.02 5.87
C GLN A 70 13.60 0.26 4.86
N MET A 71 13.19 -0.94 5.20
CA MET A 71 12.33 -1.74 4.34
C MET A 71 10.98 -1.08 4.16
N LEU A 72 10.37 -0.61 5.25
CA LEU A 72 9.08 0.06 5.19
C LEU A 72 9.15 1.36 4.38
N LYS A 73 10.22 2.13 4.52
CA LYS A 73 10.40 3.35 3.74
C LYS A 73 10.49 3.08 2.24
N LYS A 74 11.09 1.97 1.85
CA LYS A 74 11.16 1.58 0.44
C LYS A 74 9.80 1.22 -0.13
N LEU A 75 8.88 0.77 0.71
CA LEU A 75 7.54 0.37 0.29
C LEU A 75 6.53 1.50 0.36
N GLU A 76 6.91 2.63 0.95
CA GLU A 76 6.01 3.77 1.14
C GLU A 76 5.80 4.51 -0.19
N LEU A 77 4.55 4.91 -0.43
CA LEU A 77 4.19 5.78 -1.56
C LEU A 77 3.88 7.17 -1.02
N SER A 78 4.34 8.20 -1.73
CA SER A 78 4.04 9.58 -1.37
C SER A 78 2.58 9.92 -1.69
N GLU A 79 2.09 11.01 -1.11
CA GLU A 79 0.74 11.50 -1.41
C GLU A 79 0.58 11.79 -2.90
N GLN A 80 1.61 12.39 -3.52
CA GLN A 80 1.58 12.69 -4.94
C GLN A 80 1.50 11.42 -5.78
N GLU A 81 2.24 10.40 -5.39
CA GLU A 81 2.20 9.11 -6.07
C GLU A 81 0.84 8.45 -5.94
N LEU A 82 0.27 8.48 -4.74
CA LEU A 82 -1.07 7.94 -4.50
C LEU A 82 -2.13 8.68 -5.32
N PHE A 83 -2.01 9.99 -5.44
CA PHE A 83 -2.91 10.79 -6.27
C PHE A 83 -2.80 10.37 -7.74
N LYS A 84 -1.59 10.17 -8.23
CA LYS A 84 -1.36 9.71 -9.60
C LYS A 84 -1.95 8.33 -9.84
N LEU A 85 -1.83 7.44 -8.87
CA LEU A 85 -2.40 6.09 -8.97
C LEU A 85 -3.92 6.12 -8.99
N ASN A 86 -4.52 6.97 -8.16
CA ASN A 86 -5.97 7.13 -8.17
C ASN A 86 -6.47 7.63 -9.53
N ASN A 87 -5.77 8.61 -10.11
CA ASN A 87 -6.12 9.10 -11.44
C ASN A 87 -5.94 8.04 -12.51
N TYR A 88 -4.88 7.25 -12.42
CA TYR A 88 -4.64 6.16 -13.35
C TYR A 88 -5.75 5.12 -13.27
N CYS A 89 -6.22 4.81 -12.06
CA CYS A 89 -7.35 3.91 -11.87
C CYS A 89 -8.61 4.43 -12.56
N LYS A 90 -8.86 5.73 -12.48
CA LYS A 90 -10.00 6.34 -13.15
C LYS A 90 -9.91 6.18 -14.66
N VAL A 91 -8.72 6.38 -15.23
CA VAL A 91 -8.49 6.21 -16.66
C VAL A 91 -8.74 4.76 -17.07
N LYS A 92 -8.31 3.80 -16.26
CA LYS A 92 -8.47 2.38 -16.54
C LYS A 92 -9.81 1.82 -16.09
N LYS A 93 -10.68 2.67 -15.55
CA LYS A 93 -12.05 2.31 -15.13
C LYS A 93 -12.07 1.22 -14.08
N ILE A 94 -11.14 1.29 -13.13
CA ILE A 94 -11.08 0.41 -11.96
C ILE A 94 -11.11 1.27 -10.71
N GLU A 95 -11.78 0.80 -9.67
CA GLU A 95 -11.93 1.56 -8.44
C GLU A 95 -10.67 1.43 -7.59
N PHE A 96 -10.24 2.56 -7.00
CA PHE A 96 -9.10 2.61 -6.09
C PHE A 96 -9.60 2.45 -4.66
N CYS A 97 -8.93 1.61 -3.88
CA CYS A 97 -9.22 1.39 -2.48
C CYS A 97 -7.91 1.28 -1.71
N ALA A 98 -7.92 1.63 -0.44
CA ALA A 98 -6.73 1.56 0.38
C ALA A 98 -7.06 1.25 1.82
N SER A 99 -6.16 0.51 2.47
CA SER A 99 -6.16 0.32 3.92
C SER A 99 -5.15 1.25 4.54
N PHE A 100 -5.51 1.85 5.67
CA PHE A 100 -4.65 2.75 6.42
C PHE A 100 -4.22 2.07 7.71
N PHE A 101 -2.94 2.22 8.07
CA PHE A 101 -2.39 1.57 9.26
C PHE A 101 -2.19 2.53 10.43
N GLU A 102 -2.37 3.83 10.21
CA GLU A 102 -2.33 4.83 11.27
C GLU A 102 -3.20 6.02 10.87
N THR A 103 -3.65 6.79 11.87
CA THR A 103 -4.64 7.84 11.65
C THR A 103 -4.14 8.99 10.80
N LYS A 104 -2.84 9.24 10.81
CA LYS A 104 -2.27 10.37 10.07
C LYS A 104 -2.27 10.16 8.56
N SER A 105 -2.43 8.91 8.10
CA SER A 105 -2.54 8.62 6.67
C SER A 105 -3.97 8.71 6.15
N LEU A 106 -4.91 8.91 7.03
CA LEU A 106 -6.31 9.13 6.60
C LEU A 106 -6.47 10.53 5.95
#